data_bae00567b777bf8d85518f408a727000
#
_entry.id   bae00567b777bf8d85518f408a727000
#
_cell.length_a   1.000
_cell.length_b   1.000
_cell.length_c   1.000
_cell.angle_alpha   90.00
_cell.angle_beta   90.00
_cell.angle_gamma   90.00
#
_symmetry.space_group_name_H-M   'P 1'
#
loop_
_entity.id
_entity.type
_entity.pdbx_description
1 polymer ?
#
loop_
_entity_poly.entity_id
_entity_poly.type
_entity_poly.pdbx_seq_one_letter_code
_entity_poly.pdbx_strand_id
1 'polypeptide(L)'
;MDKQTEKKYNYWQWRTLITLMIGYALYYFVRKHFSVVMPALEAELGISKVQLGIFLTLNGIIYGISRFVNGFLADRFSRRKLMSLGLVLSAVTNLVICFSPSMNSFMNVLDTEGKATMTLVYIIGTLWVLNGYFQGMGVPPCISLMCHWIRPSELATKQSIWNASHSIGAGLISVICGFLLKHYGYSAWQLCFAVPAAIALVGAVALFLTLKDTPSSVGLPEIEDMNKDEKSEDKTSDASLADNMSGKSFKSFVNRMVFANPLIWILAVSNFCIYVVRFTILDWGATFLTQYKGMEISTAGTVVAASELVGGIAGMLLAGWFTDKFMKSRAHRTCFICTVGATLSFFLFWKSPAGMPWLSAIFICLSSFFIYGPQAVLGT
;
A
#
# COMPACT_ATOMS: atom_id res chain seq x y z
N MET A 1 -24.96 -16.62 -18.02
CA MET A 1 -25.58 -15.79 -16.97
C MET A 1 -26.68 -14.91 -17.59
N ASP A 2 -27.84 -14.78 -16.93
CA ASP A 2 -28.91 -13.87 -17.37
C ASP A 2 -28.44 -12.42 -17.34
N LYS A 3 -28.90 -11.59 -18.31
CA LYS A 3 -28.52 -10.16 -18.45
C LYS A 3 -28.77 -9.33 -17.18
N GLN A 4 -29.82 -9.67 -16.41
CA GLN A 4 -30.14 -8.96 -15.17
C GLN A 4 -29.14 -9.29 -14.05
N THR A 5 -28.78 -10.56 -13.92
CA THR A 5 -27.77 -11.05 -12.97
C THR A 5 -26.38 -10.49 -13.30
N GLU A 6 -26.04 -10.41 -14.59
CA GLU A 6 -24.78 -9.82 -15.04
C GLU A 6 -24.68 -8.32 -14.70
N LYS A 7 -25.76 -7.56 -14.90
CA LYS A 7 -25.82 -6.14 -14.53
C LYS A 7 -25.67 -5.94 -13.03
N LYS A 8 -26.32 -6.78 -12.22
CA LYS A 8 -26.23 -6.76 -10.76
C LYS A 8 -24.81 -7.14 -10.30
N TYR A 9 -24.17 -8.12 -10.95
CA TYR A 9 -22.82 -8.55 -10.68
C TYR A 9 -21.82 -7.43 -10.94
N ASN A 10 -21.88 -6.77 -12.11
CA ASN A 10 -21.02 -5.65 -12.47
C ASN A 10 -21.17 -4.48 -11.50
N TYR A 11 -22.38 -4.16 -11.05
CA TYR A 11 -22.61 -3.13 -10.03
C TYR A 11 -21.88 -3.46 -8.72
N TRP A 12 -22.01 -4.68 -8.21
CA TRP A 12 -21.35 -5.08 -6.97
C TRP A 12 -19.84 -5.14 -7.10
N GLN A 13 -19.34 -5.58 -8.25
CA GLN A 13 -17.92 -5.63 -8.55
C GLN A 13 -17.28 -4.22 -8.50
N TRP A 14 -17.89 -3.24 -9.19
CA TRP A 14 -17.42 -1.86 -9.15
C TRP A 14 -17.59 -1.21 -7.77
N ARG A 15 -18.71 -1.46 -7.11
CA ARG A 15 -18.95 -0.99 -5.75
C ARG A 15 -17.86 -1.52 -4.79
N THR A 16 -17.55 -2.80 -4.85
CA THR A 16 -16.48 -3.40 -4.03
C THR A 16 -15.12 -2.77 -4.36
N LEU A 17 -14.76 -2.66 -5.64
CA LEU A 17 -13.50 -2.08 -6.07
C LEU A 17 -13.34 -0.63 -5.57
N ILE A 18 -14.33 0.23 -5.79
CA ILE A 18 -14.29 1.64 -5.35
C ILE A 18 -14.19 1.73 -3.82
N THR A 19 -14.96 0.91 -3.12
CA THR A 19 -14.92 0.87 -1.65
C THR A 19 -13.53 0.44 -1.15
N LEU A 20 -12.91 -0.56 -1.78
CA LEU A 20 -11.54 -1.00 -1.46
C LEU A 20 -10.51 0.10 -1.77
N MET A 21 -10.68 0.84 -2.86
CA MET A 21 -9.81 1.97 -3.19
C MET A 21 -9.87 3.06 -2.14
N ILE A 22 -11.08 3.48 -1.76
CA ILE A 22 -11.28 4.49 -0.72
C ILE A 22 -10.69 3.99 0.61
N GLY A 23 -11.02 2.77 1.00
CA GLY A 23 -10.53 2.18 2.24
C GLY A 23 -9.01 2.11 2.28
N TYR A 24 -8.37 1.69 1.19
CA TYR A 24 -6.92 1.60 1.16
C TYR A 24 -6.24 2.97 1.11
N ALA A 25 -6.84 3.97 0.45
CA ALA A 25 -6.39 5.36 0.54
C ALA A 25 -6.44 5.88 1.98
N LEU A 26 -7.49 5.54 2.75
CA LEU A 26 -7.62 5.93 4.16
C LEU A 26 -6.56 5.26 5.07
N TYR A 27 -6.11 4.05 4.76
CA TYR A 27 -4.95 3.48 5.43
C TYR A 27 -3.69 4.34 5.24
N TYR A 28 -3.52 4.95 4.05
CA TYR A 28 -2.40 5.87 3.81
C TYR A 28 -2.55 7.20 4.53
N PHE A 29 -3.78 7.65 4.83
CA PHE A 29 -4.00 8.85 5.66
C PHE A 29 -3.38 8.70 7.06
N VAL A 30 -3.58 7.56 7.71
CA VAL A 30 -3.07 7.28 9.05
C VAL A 30 -1.69 6.58 9.07
N ARG A 31 -0.96 6.70 7.96
CA ARG A 31 0.40 6.17 7.81
C ARG A 31 1.39 7.19 7.25
N LYS A 32 1.05 7.88 6.15
CA LYS A 32 2.00 8.72 5.42
C LYS A 32 2.12 10.15 5.96
N HIS A 33 1.17 10.62 6.76
CA HIS A 33 1.25 11.90 7.44
C HIS A 33 2.47 12.02 8.36
N PHE A 34 2.94 10.92 8.97
CA PHE A 34 4.06 10.94 9.91
C PHE A 34 5.32 11.55 9.29
N SER A 35 5.66 11.16 8.06
CA SER A 35 6.84 11.72 7.36
C SER A 35 6.74 13.24 7.15
N VAL A 36 5.53 13.75 6.94
CA VAL A 36 5.28 15.20 6.79
C VAL A 36 5.40 15.94 8.12
N VAL A 37 5.06 15.27 9.22
CA VAL A 37 5.04 15.86 10.57
C VAL A 37 6.40 15.77 11.27
N MET A 38 7.31 14.92 10.80
CA MET A 38 8.64 14.73 11.43
C MET A 38 9.38 16.05 11.74
N PRO A 39 9.44 17.05 10.84
CA PRO A 39 10.07 18.33 11.16
C PRO A 39 9.41 19.07 12.30
N ALA A 40 8.09 18.98 12.42
CA ALA A 40 7.34 19.60 13.51
C ALA A 40 7.58 18.87 14.85
N LEU A 41 7.65 17.53 14.85
CA LEU A 41 8.00 16.75 16.04
C LEU A 41 9.44 17.04 16.51
N GLU A 42 10.36 17.25 15.59
CA GLU A 42 11.74 17.65 15.91
C GLU A 42 11.78 19.05 16.53
N ALA A 43 11.12 20.02 15.90
CA ALA A 43 11.13 21.41 16.36
C ALA A 43 10.40 21.64 17.69
N GLU A 44 9.20 21.08 17.82
CA GLU A 44 8.33 21.31 18.98
C GLU A 44 8.70 20.40 20.15
N LEU A 45 8.88 19.11 19.90
CA LEU A 45 9.12 18.13 20.95
C LEU A 45 10.60 17.78 21.16
N GLY A 46 11.51 18.24 20.29
CA GLY A 46 12.94 17.91 20.38
C GLY A 46 13.27 16.45 20.09
N ILE A 47 12.37 15.71 19.45
CA ILE A 47 12.63 14.30 19.07
C ILE A 47 13.63 14.27 17.92
N SER A 48 14.76 13.61 18.11
CA SER A 48 15.84 13.63 17.13
C SER A 48 15.47 12.90 15.83
N LYS A 49 16.06 13.31 14.70
CA LYS A 49 15.90 12.63 13.39
C LYS A 49 16.26 11.16 13.45
N VAL A 50 17.24 10.79 14.28
CA VAL A 50 17.65 9.38 14.48
C VAL A 50 16.53 8.57 15.11
N GLN A 51 15.90 9.10 16.16
CA GLN A 51 14.75 8.44 16.81
C GLN A 51 13.56 8.30 15.85
N LEU A 52 13.22 9.37 15.13
CA LEU A 52 12.15 9.35 14.13
C LEU A 52 12.44 8.34 13.00
N GLY A 53 13.70 8.24 12.55
CA GLY A 53 14.14 7.26 11.58
C GLY A 53 14.03 5.82 12.08
N ILE A 54 14.36 5.57 13.35
CA ILE A 54 14.18 4.27 13.99
C ILE A 54 12.70 3.89 14.03
N PHE A 55 11.80 4.83 14.36
CA PHE A 55 10.36 4.56 14.35
C PHE A 55 9.84 4.16 12.99
N LEU A 56 10.28 4.83 11.91
CA LEU A 56 9.92 4.47 10.54
C LEU A 56 10.43 3.08 10.16
N THR A 57 11.67 2.76 10.53
CA THR A 57 12.29 1.46 10.23
C THR A 57 11.56 0.33 10.93
N LEU A 58 11.32 0.46 12.24
CA LEU A 58 10.61 -0.54 13.02
C LEU A 58 9.16 -0.71 12.57
N ASN A 59 8.47 0.40 12.25
CA ASN A 59 7.14 0.37 11.66
C ASN A 59 7.14 -0.44 10.35
N GLY A 60 8.11 -0.23 9.47
CA GLY A 60 8.25 -0.96 8.21
C GLY A 60 8.46 -2.46 8.42
N ILE A 61 9.32 -2.86 9.36
CA ILE A 61 9.58 -4.27 9.71
C ILE A 61 8.30 -4.93 10.23
N ILE A 62 7.66 -4.32 11.23
CA ILE A 62 6.42 -4.84 11.83
C ILE A 62 5.27 -4.90 10.82
N TYR A 63 5.17 -3.89 9.95
CA TYR A 63 4.21 -3.91 8.83
C TYR A 63 4.40 -5.12 7.91
N GLY A 64 5.66 -5.45 7.55
CA GLY A 64 5.97 -6.62 6.75
C GLY A 64 5.55 -7.93 7.42
N ILE A 65 5.91 -8.11 8.71
CA ILE A 65 5.51 -9.27 9.52
C ILE A 65 3.98 -9.34 9.63
N SER A 66 3.33 -8.22 9.91
CA SER A 66 1.89 -8.13 10.04
C SER A 66 1.15 -8.52 8.75
N ARG A 67 1.64 -8.11 7.58
CA ARG A 67 1.05 -8.53 6.30
C ARG A 67 1.04 -10.03 6.12
N PHE A 68 2.12 -10.69 6.51
CA PHE A 68 2.23 -12.14 6.45
C PHE A 68 1.21 -12.81 7.39
N VAL A 69 1.14 -12.39 8.65
CA VAL A 69 0.19 -12.93 9.65
C VAL A 69 -1.26 -12.67 9.22
N ASN A 70 -1.56 -11.44 8.79
CA ASN A 70 -2.91 -11.06 8.38
C ASN A 70 -3.33 -11.67 7.03
N GLY A 71 -2.41 -12.19 6.22
CA GLY A 71 -2.70 -13.04 5.07
C GLY A 71 -3.47 -14.28 5.50
N PHE A 72 -2.95 -15.03 6.47
CA PHE A 72 -3.64 -16.21 7.02
C PHE A 72 -4.95 -15.86 7.73
N LEU A 73 -5.01 -14.71 8.40
CA LEU A 73 -6.25 -14.27 9.06
C LEU A 73 -7.33 -13.88 8.05
N ALA A 74 -6.97 -13.27 6.93
CA ALA A 74 -7.90 -12.88 5.86
C ALA A 74 -8.58 -14.09 5.20
N ASP A 75 -7.89 -15.25 5.18
CA ASP A 75 -8.47 -16.49 4.64
C ASP A 75 -9.43 -17.17 5.61
N ARG A 76 -9.29 -16.95 6.94
CA ARG A 76 -10.07 -17.59 7.98
C ARG A 76 -11.20 -16.75 8.56
N PHE A 77 -11.03 -15.43 8.51
CA PHE A 77 -11.99 -14.48 9.09
C PHE A 77 -12.66 -13.64 8.01
N SER A 78 -13.77 -12.98 8.38
CA SER A 78 -14.42 -12.01 7.49
C SER A 78 -13.45 -10.90 7.11
N ARG A 79 -13.18 -10.81 5.80
CA ARG A 79 -12.24 -9.84 5.21
C ARG A 79 -12.69 -8.41 5.46
N ARG A 80 -14.01 -8.18 5.36
CA ARG A 80 -14.66 -6.91 5.70
C ARG A 80 -14.37 -6.48 7.13
N LYS A 81 -14.56 -7.40 8.11
CA LYS A 81 -14.32 -7.12 9.52
C LYS A 81 -12.83 -6.85 9.79
N LEU A 82 -11.95 -7.67 9.23
CA LEU A 82 -10.50 -7.55 9.41
C LEU A 82 -9.98 -6.20 8.89
N MET A 83 -10.38 -5.80 7.68
CA MET A 83 -9.99 -4.53 7.09
C MET A 83 -10.52 -3.33 7.90
N SER A 84 -11.81 -3.34 8.27
CA SER A 84 -12.40 -2.25 9.04
C SER A 84 -11.78 -2.14 10.44
N LEU A 85 -11.53 -3.26 11.12
CA LEU A 85 -10.89 -3.29 12.43
C LEU A 85 -9.47 -2.73 12.37
N GLY A 86 -8.67 -3.14 11.39
CA GLY A 86 -7.31 -2.62 11.22
C GLY A 86 -7.29 -1.10 11.04
N LEU A 87 -8.24 -0.55 10.27
CA LEU A 87 -8.34 0.89 10.08
C LEU A 87 -8.78 1.63 11.35
N VAL A 88 -9.73 1.08 12.12
CA VAL A 88 -10.12 1.62 13.44
C VAL A 88 -8.95 1.62 14.40
N LEU A 89 -8.25 0.50 14.55
CA LEU A 89 -7.11 0.37 15.47
C LEU A 89 -5.97 1.32 15.07
N SER A 90 -5.72 1.46 13.77
CA SER A 90 -4.74 2.40 13.24
C SER A 90 -5.13 3.86 13.56
N ALA A 91 -6.40 4.22 13.37
CA ALA A 91 -6.90 5.56 13.69
C ALA A 91 -6.86 5.85 15.20
N VAL A 92 -7.28 4.90 16.03
CA VAL A 92 -7.21 5.02 17.50
C VAL A 92 -5.77 5.22 17.97
N THR A 93 -4.83 4.45 17.44
CA THR A 93 -3.39 4.60 17.74
C THR A 93 -2.90 6.02 17.42
N ASN A 94 -3.30 6.57 16.28
CA ASN A 94 -2.97 7.93 15.89
C ASN A 94 -3.60 8.98 16.82
N LEU A 95 -4.83 8.78 17.28
CA LEU A 95 -5.44 9.64 18.28
C LEU A 95 -4.71 9.58 19.63
N VAL A 96 -4.28 8.39 20.07
CA VAL A 96 -3.49 8.25 21.29
C VAL A 96 -2.16 9.00 21.15
N ILE A 97 -1.48 8.94 20.01
CA ILE A 97 -0.28 9.74 19.74
C ILE A 97 -0.60 11.24 19.82
N CYS A 98 -1.69 11.66 19.19
CA CYS A 98 -2.13 13.06 19.22
C CYS A 98 -2.29 13.60 20.65
N PHE A 99 -2.91 12.81 21.54
CA PHE A 99 -3.19 13.20 22.92
C PHE A 99 -2.07 12.81 23.91
N SER A 100 -1.00 12.16 23.47
CA SER A 100 0.07 11.72 24.36
C SER A 100 0.75 12.85 25.17
N PRO A 101 0.94 14.10 24.67
CA PRO A 101 1.46 15.18 25.51
C PRO A 101 0.53 15.57 26.66
N SER A 102 -0.80 15.40 26.51
CA SER A 102 -1.77 15.69 27.56
C SER A 102 -1.67 14.73 28.76
N MET A 103 -0.93 13.64 28.61
CA MET A 103 -0.64 12.69 29.71
C MET A 103 0.44 13.21 30.69
N ASN A 104 0.95 14.44 30.48
CA ASN A 104 2.06 14.99 31.26
C ASN A 104 1.77 15.02 32.76
N SER A 105 0.53 15.30 33.17
CA SER A 105 0.11 15.28 34.57
C SER A 105 0.24 13.92 35.27
N PHE A 106 0.26 12.83 34.51
CA PHE A 106 0.35 11.47 35.06
C PHE A 106 1.72 10.82 34.89
N MET A 107 2.46 11.15 33.81
CA MET A 107 3.63 10.40 33.39
C MET A 107 4.89 11.25 33.19
N ASN A 108 4.87 12.55 33.45
CA ASN A 108 5.99 13.46 33.18
C ASN A 108 6.57 13.27 31.76
N VAL A 109 5.70 13.30 30.77
CA VAL A 109 6.06 13.05 29.36
C VAL A 109 6.74 14.26 28.71
N LEU A 110 6.58 15.45 29.28
CA LEU A 110 7.25 16.69 28.87
C LEU A 110 8.15 17.18 30.01
N ASP A 111 9.28 17.78 29.63
CA ASP A 111 10.16 18.48 30.58
C ASP A 111 9.66 19.90 30.90
N THR A 112 10.44 20.66 31.66
CA THR A 112 10.13 22.04 32.05
C THR A 112 10.09 23.02 30.89
N GLU A 113 10.73 22.70 29.77
CA GLU A 113 10.72 23.49 28.56
C GLU A 113 9.63 23.05 27.55
N GLY A 114 8.80 22.06 27.93
CA GLY A 114 7.77 21.50 27.08
C GLY A 114 8.30 20.53 26.02
N LYS A 115 9.57 20.08 26.12
CA LYS A 115 10.15 19.09 25.20
C LYS A 115 9.84 17.67 25.66
N ALA A 116 9.87 16.74 24.72
CA ALA A 116 9.59 15.34 24.99
C ALA A 116 10.66 14.72 25.91
N THR A 117 10.24 14.17 27.03
CA THR A 117 11.07 13.27 27.81
C THR A 117 11.24 11.94 27.08
N MET A 118 12.19 11.09 27.51
CA MET A 118 12.34 9.74 26.95
C MET A 118 11.06 8.91 27.07
N THR A 119 10.24 9.19 28.08
CA THR A 119 8.91 8.55 28.25
C THR A 119 8.00 8.84 27.05
N LEU A 120 7.88 10.09 26.63
CA LEU A 120 7.07 10.45 25.47
C LEU A 120 7.63 9.86 24.17
N VAL A 121 8.96 9.89 24.02
CA VAL A 121 9.64 9.29 22.85
C VAL A 121 9.30 7.79 22.73
N TYR A 122 9.37 7.04 23.84
CA TYR A 122 8.99 5.63 23.86
C TYR A 122 7.50 5.41 23.60
N ILE A 123 6.60 6.24 24.14
CA ILE A 123 5.16 6.16 23.89
C ILE A 123 4.88 6.35 22.40
N ILE A 124 5.36 7.44 21.79
CA ILE A 124 5.15 7.73 20.38
C ILE A 124 5.76 6.62 19.51
N GLY A 125 7.00 6.20 19.80
CA GLY A 125 7.68 5.16 19.05
C GLY A 125 6.94 3.82 19.11
N THR A 126 6.53 3.38 20.29
CA THR A 126 5.80 2.12 20.49
C THR A 126 4.45 2.15 19.79
N LEU A 127 3.70 3.23 19.94
CA LEU A 127 2.41 3.41 19.27
C LEU A 127 2.58 3.45 17.75
N TRP A 128 3.64 4.09 17.25
CA TRP A 128 3.92 4.12 15.82
C TRP A 128 4.28 2.74 15.26
N VAL A 129 5.05 1.94 15.99
CA VAL A 129 5.34 0.54 15.63
C VAL A 129 4.07 -0.30 15.66
N LEU A 130 3.21 -0.12 16.66
CA LEU A 130 1.92 -0.80 16.77
C LEU A 130 0.98 -0.39 15.61
N ASN A 131 0.99 0.88 15.21
CA ASN A 131 0.30 1.33 14.01
C ASN A 131 0.77 0.54 12.77
N GLY A 132 2.07 0.26 12.64
CA GLY A 132 2.61 -0.59 11.58
C GLY A 132 1.97 -1.98 11.53
N TYR A 133 1.71 -2.59 12.69
CA TYR A 133 0.99 -3.86 12.76
C TYR A 133 -0.46 -3.73 12.22
N PHE A 134 -1.20 -2.75 12.67
CA PHE A 134 -2.58 -2.52 12.21
C PHE A 134 -2.67 -2.16 10.73
N GLN A 135 -1.68 -1.45 10.20
CA GLN A 135 -1.56 -1.15 8.79
C GLN A 135 -1.44 -2.42 7.91
N GLY A 136 -0.81 -3.47 8.42
CA GLY A 136 -0.71 -4.77 7.74
C GLY A 136 -2.04 -5.51 7.59
N MET A 137 -3.10 -5.10 8.31
CA MET A 137 -4.45 -5.65 8.17
C MET A 137 -5.21 -5.10 6.93
N GLY A 138 -4.63 -4.17 6.17
CA GLY A 138 -5.31 -3.55 5.02
C GLY A 138 -5.20 -4.34 3.72
N VAL A 139 -3.98 -4.70 3.30
CA VAL A 139 -3.72 -5.28 1.97
C VAL A 139 -4.26 -6.70 1.80
N PRO A 140 -3.99 -7.66 2.72
CA PRO A 140 -4.42 -9.03 2.50
C PRO A 140 -5.94 -9.18 2.29
N PRO A 141 -6.81 -8.55 3.13
CA PRO A 141 -8.25 -8.58 2.87
C PRO A 141 -8.66 -7.95 1.54
N CYS A 142 -7.97 -6.87 1.09
CA CYS A 142 -8.26 -6.25 -0.20
C CYS A 142 -8.01 -7.22 -1.36
N ILE A 143 -6.85 -7.88 -1.38
CA ILE A 143 -6.50 -8.85 -2.41
C ILE A 143 -7.48 -10.01 -2.40
N SER A 144 -7.76 -10.57 -1.22
CA SER A 144 -8.69 -11.68 -1.08
C SER A 144 -10.10 -11.31 -1.56
N LEU A 145 -10.62 -10.10 -1.20
CA LEU A 145 -11.90 -9.61 -1.71
C LEU A 145 -11.90 -9.43 -3.23
N MET A 146 -10.82 -8.89 -3.80
CA MET A 146 -10.72 -8.76 -5.25
C MET A 146 -10.78 -10.11 -5.95
N CYS A 147 -10.09 -11.13 -5.44
CA CYS A 147 -10.14 -12.48 -6.01
C CYS A 147 -11.55 -13.11 -5.96
N HIS A 148 -12.40 -12.75 -4.97
CA HIS A 148 -13.78 -13.26 -4.87
C HIS A 148 -14.78 -12.48 -5.74
N TRP A 149 -14.49 -11.22 -6.05
CA TRP A 149 -15.43 -10.33 -6.75
C TRP A 149 -15.05 -10.07 -8.20
N ILE A 150 -13.80 -10.28 -8.61
CA ILE A 150 -13.29 -9.89 -9.92
C ILE A 150 -12.93 -11.12 -10.72
N ARG A 151 -13.43 -11.20 -11.95
CA ARG A 151 -13.12 -12.29 -12.88
C ARG A 151 -11.61 -12.31 -13.18
N PRO A 152 -11.00 -13.49 -13.32
CA PRO A 152 -9.56 -13.59 -13.63
C PRO A 152 -9.14 -12.82 -14.89
N SER A 153 -10.01 -12.72 -15.90
CA SER A 153 -9.76 -11.98 -17.15
C SER A 153 -9.64 -10.46 -16.98
N GLU A 154 -10.13 -9.90 -15.86
CA GLU A 154 -10.13 -8.46 -15.58
C GLU A 154 -9.32 -8.11 -14.31
N LEU A 155 -8.77 -9.14 -13.65
CA LEU A 155 -8.17 -8.99 -12.33
C LEU A 155 -6.96 -8.06 -12.37
N ALA A 156 -6.06 -8.20 -13.34
CA ALA A 156 -4.86 -7.38 -13.45
C ALA A 156 -5.20 -5.90 -13.65
N THR A 157 -6.16 -5.58 -14.50
CA THR A 157 -6.62 -4.19 -14.71
C THR A 157 -7.24 -3.60 -13.45
N LYS A 158 -8.16 -4.31 -12.82
CA LYS A 158 -8.86 -3.82 -11.62
C LYS A 158 -7.93 -3.74 -10.41
N GLN A 159 -7.01 -4.66 -10.27
CA GLN A 159 -5.97 -4.58 -9.23
C GLN A 159 -5.03 -3.40 -9.45
N SER A 160 -4.70 -3.08 -10.70
CA SER A 160 -3.90 -1.90 -11.04
C SER A 160 -4.63 -0.60 -10.72
N ILE A 161 -5.95 -0.53 -11.01
CA ILE A 161 -6.80 0.60 -10.62
C ILE A 161 -6.83 0.74 -9.08
N TRP A 162 -7.08 -0.37 -8.37
CA TRP A 162 -7.06 -0.35 -6.90
C TRP A 162 -5.70 0.10 -6.35
N ASN A 163 -4.62 -0.38 -6.95
CA ASN A 163 -3.26 -0.06 -6.48
C ASN A 163 -2.95 1.44 -6.60
N ALA A 164 -3.52 2.18 -7.59
CA ALA A 164 -3.37 3.63 -7.69
C ALA A 164 -3.89 4.39 -6.46
N SER A 165 -4.81 3.79 -5.69
CA SER A 165 -5.40 4.43 -4.50
C SER A 165 -4.36 4.76 -3.41
N HIS A 166 -3.27 4.01 -3.31
CA HIS A 166 -2.21 4.29 -2.34
C HIS A 166 -1.47 5.59 -2.66
N SER A 167 -1.19 5.85 -3.93
CA SER A 167 -0.54 7.10 -4.36
C SER A 167 -1.47 8.30 -4.16
N ILE A 168 -2.77 8.13 -4.47
CA ILE A 168 -3.79 9.15 -4.22
C ILE A 168 -3.87 9.45 -2.72
N GLY A 169 -3.97 8.42 -1.88
CA GLY A 169 -4.04 8.57 -0.42
C GLY A 169 -2.82 9.26 0.16
N ALA A 170 -1.60 8.85 -0.25
CA ALA A 170 -0.36 9.46 0.19
C ALA A 170 -0.25 10.94 -0.25
N GLY A 171 -0.62 11.25 -1.49
CA GLY A 171 -0.59 12.61 -2.01
C GLY A 171 -1.57 13.53 -1.28
N LEU A 172 -2.84 13.11 -1.15
CA LEU A 172 -3.86 13.89 -0.47
C LEU A 172 -3.50 14.20 0.98
N ILE A 173 -3.03 13.21 1.75
CA ILE A 173 -2.69 13.45 3.15
C ILE A 173 -1.47 14.36 3.30
N SER A 174 -0.50 14.27 2.39
CA SER A 174 0.65 15.17 2.41
C SER A 174 0.22 16.61 2.17
N VAL A 175 -0.71 16.87 1.25
CA VAL A 175 -1.28 18.19 1.00
C VAL A 175 -2.06 18.70 2.23
N ILE A 176 -2.91 17.86 2.82
CA ILE A 176 -3.70 18.22 4.01
C ILE A 176 -2.77 18.59 5.17
N CYS A 177 -1.79 17.74 5.50
CA CYS A 177 -0.87 18.01 6.60
C CYS A 177 0.04 19.21 6.30
N GLY A 178 0.53 19.35 5.06
CA GLY A 178 1.29 20.53 4.65
C GLY A 178 0.49 21.83 4.80
N PHE A 179 -0.79 21.83 4.43
CA PHE A 179 -1.68 22.97 4.62
C PHE A 179 -1.89 23.28 6.11
N LEU A 180 -2.15 22.26 6.94
CA LEU A 180 -2.34 22.44 8.37
C LEU A 180 -1.09 23.04 9.04
N LEU A 181 0.10 22.50 8.76
CA LEU A 181 1.35 23.00 9.32
C LEU A 181 1.70 24.40 8.81
N LYS A 182 1.40 24.71 7.54
CA LYS A 182 1.61 26.05 6.99
C LYS A 182 0.70 27.10 7.63
N HIS A 183 -0.56 26.75 7.89
CA HIS A 183 -1.57 27.70 8.36
C HIS A 183 -1.55 27.88 9.88
N TYR A 184 -1.35 26.79 10.65
CA TYR A 184 -1.41 26.80 12.12
C TYR A 184 -0.03 26.70 12.78
N GLY A 185 1.05 26.54 12.00
CA GLY A 185 2.40 26.37 12.52
C GLY A 185 2.72 24.95 12.99
N TYR A 186 3.97 24.73 13.37
CA TYR A 186 4.45 23.43 13.84
C TYR A 186 3.82 23.01 15.19
N SER A 187 3.44 23.96 16.05
CA SER A 187 2.76 23.69 17.31
C SER A 187 1.43 22.93 17.13
N ALA A 188 0.83 23.00 15.94
CA ALA A 188 -0.40 22.29 15.61
C ALA A 188 -0.17 20.88 15.01
N TRP A 189 1.00 20.29 15.22
CA TRP A 189 1.32 18.96 14.72
C TRP A 189 0.29 17.88 15.10
N GLN A 190 -0.37 18.03 16.26
CA GLN A 190 -1.43 17.12 16.69
C GLN A 190 -2.60 17.05 15.70
N LEU A 191 -2.93 18.16 15.01
CA LEU A 191 -3.99 18.16 13.99
C LEU A 191 -3.67 17.22 12.82
N CYS A 192 -2.39 17.07 12.50
CA CYS A 192 -1.95 16.15 11.45
C CYS A 192 -2.12 14.67 11.83
N PHE A 193 -2.33 14.35 13.10
CA PHE A 193 -2.74 13.02 13.57
C PHE A 193 -4.25 12.94 13.75
N ALA A 194 -4.88 13.94 14.36
CA ALA A 194 -6.30 13.93 14.68
C ALA A 194 -7.20 13.95 13.44
N VAL A 195 -6.93 14.84 12.48
CA VAL A 195 -7.76 14.98 11.27
C VAL A 195 -7.77 13.71 10.43
N PRO A 196 -6.60 13.11 10.05
CA PRO A 196 -6.60 11.85 9.32
C PRO A 196 -7.25 10.71 10.09
N ALA A 197 -7.05 10.65 11.41
CA ALA A 197 -7.64 9.60 12.24
C ALA A 197 -9.17 9.71 12.30
N ALA A 198 -9.72 10.92 12.43
CA ALA A 198 -11.16 11.16 12.41
C ALA A 198 -11.77 10.73 11.06
N ILE A 199 -11.14 11.12 9.95
CA ILE A 199 -11.57 10.71 8.60
C ILE A 199 -11.49 9.18 8.46
N ALA A 200 -10.42 8.54 8.95
CA ALA A 200 -10.25 7.10 8.90
C ALA A 200 -11.29 6.34 9.74
N LEU A 201 -11.70 6.86 10.90
CA LEU A 201 -12.77 6.26 11.71
C LEU A 201 -14.11 6.28 10.97
N VAL A 202 -14.49 7.40 10.39
CA VAL A 202 -15.70 7.50 9.56
C VAL A 202 -15.61 6.54 8.38
N GLY A 203 -14.46 6.50 7.73
CA GLY A 203 -14.20 5.58 6.62
C GLY A 203 -14.26 4.11 7.02
N ALA A 204 -13.78 3.75 8.21
CA ALA A 204 -13.85 2.37 8.71
C ALA A 204 -15.29 1.90 8.91
N VAL A 205 -16.17 2.77 9.42
CA VAL A 205 -17.61 2.49 9.52
C VAL A 205 -18.22 2.33 8.13
N ALA A 206 -17.88 3.23 7.21
CA ALA A 206 -18.36 3.14 5.83
C ALA A 206 -17.90 1.83 5.15
N LEU A 207 -16.65 1.41 5.32
CA LEU A 207 -16.12 0.14 4.82
C LEU A 207 -16.90 -1.04 5.38
N PHE A 208 -17.13 -1.06 6.69
CA PHE A 208 -17.87 -2.12 7.35
C PHE A 208 -19.31 -2.26 6.82
N LEU A 209 -19.98 -1.16 6.51
CA LEU A 209 -21.36 -1.15 6.01
C LEU A 209 -21.44 -1.49 4.52
N THR A 210 -20.46 -1.06 3.72
CA THR A 210 -20.53 -1.16 2.25
C THR A 210 -19.93 -2.43 1.67
N LEU A 211 -18.87 -3.00 2.30
CA LEU A 211 -18.23 -4.22 1.82
C LEU A 211 -19.08 -5.47 2.10
N LYS A 212 -18.98 -6.44 1.21
CA LYS A 212 -19.49 -7.80 1.35
C LYS A 212 -18.38 -8.79 1.05
N ASP A 213 -18.28 -9.86 1.85
CA ASP A 213 -17.15 -10.79 1.76
C ASP A 213 -17.19 -11.63 0.46
N THR A 214 -18.38 -12.04 0.02
CA THR A 214 -18.55 -12.93 -1.14
C THR A 214 -19.78 -12.54 -1.99
N PRO A 215 -19.81 -12.89 -3.29
CA PRO A 215 -20.98 -12.74 -4.14
C PRO A 215 -22.22 -13.45 -3.64
N SER A 216 -22.05 -14.66 -3.08
CA SER A 216 -23.14 -15.46 -2.50
C SER A 216 -23.89 -14.73 -1.37
N SER A 217 -23.19 -13.88 -0.60
CA SER A 217 -23.79 -13.07 0.48
C SER A 217 -24.86 -12.07 -0.01
N VAL A 218 -24.94 -11.81 -1.31
CA VAL A 218 -25.92 -10.92 -1.98
C VAL A 218 -26.77 -11.64 -3.03
N GLY A 219 -26.74 -12.99 -3.01
CA GLY A 219 -27.50 -13.85 -3.92
C GLY A 219 -26.97 -13.84 -5.35
N LEU A 220 -25.65 -13.73 -5.51
CA LEU A 220 -24.96 -13.82 -6.80
C LEU A 220 -24.11 -15.10 -6.84
N PRO A 221 -23.89 -15.70 -8.03
CA PRO A 221 -23.04 -16.88 -8.17
C PRO A 221 -21.58 -16.54 -7.86
N GLU A 222 -20.86 -17.51 -7.30
CA GLU A 222 -19.41 -17.40 -7.10
C GLU A 222 -18.67 -17.49 -8.45
N ILE A 223 -17.46 -16.88 -8.51
CA ILE A 223 -16.63 -16.92 -9.73
C ILE A 223 -16.28 -18.36 -10.12
N GLU A 224 -16.03 -19.22 -9.13
CA GLU A 224 -15.72 -20.63 -9.37
C GLU A 224 -16.83 -21.38 -10.07
N ASP A 225 -18.10 -21.09 -9.73
CA ASP A 225 -19.25 -21.71 -10.35
C ASP A 225 -19.47 -21.21 -11.79
N MET A 226 -19.15 -19.94 -12.06
CA MET A 226 -19.22 -19.38 -13.40
C MET A 226 -18.16 -19.96 -14.36
N ASN A 227 -17.01 -20.37 -13.84
CA ASN A 227 -15.93 -20.98 -14.64
C ASN A 227 -16.14 -22.48 -14.90
N LYS A 228 -17.01 -23.18 -14.15
CA LYS A 228 -17.35 -24.58 -14.37
C LYS A 228 -18.11 -24.80 -15.67
N ASP A 229 -18.89 -23.82 -16.11
CA ASP A 229 -19.62 -23.85 -17.37
C ASP A 229 -18.71 -23.72 -18.62
N GLU A 230 -17.47 -23.22 -18.45
CA GLU A 230 -16.50 -23.04 -19.54
C GLU A 230 -15.40 -24.12 -19.61
N LYS A 231 -15.26 -24.97 -18.59
CA LYS A 231 -14.23 -26.03 -18.52
C LYS A 231 -14.75 -27.31 -17.89
N SER A 232 -15.41 -28.12 -18.70
CA SER A 232 -15.36 -29.58 -18.51
C SER A 232 -13.94 -30.02 -18.88
N GLU A 233 -13.28 -30.69 -17.94
CA GLU A 233 -11.97 -31.37 -18.00
C GLU A 233 -10.79 -30.57 -17.40
N ASP A 234 -10.31 -31.14 -16.31
CA ASP A 234 -9.02 -30.92 -15.65
C ASP A 234 -8.91 -29.67 -14.74
N LYS A 235 -9.30 -29.84 -13.49
CA LYS A 235 -8.54 -29.43 -12.28
C LYS A 235 -9.33 -29.68 -11.02
N THR A 236 -8.92 -30.69 -10.27
CA THR A 236 -9.14 -30.78 -8.82
C THR A 236 -8.68 -29.48 -8.17
N SER A 237 -9.62 -28.69 -7.73
CA SER A 237 -9.35 -27.37 -7.13
C SER A 237 -8.68 -27.53 -5.76
N ASP A 238 -7.43 -27.15 -5.66
CA ASP A 238 -6.66 -27.09 -4.41
C ASP A 238 -7.29 -26.17 -3.33
N ALA A 239 -8.22 -25.30 -3.71
CA ALA A 239 -8.91 -24.39 -2.79
C ALA A 239 -9.93 -25.09 -1.87
N SER A 240 -10.61 -26.15 -2.34
CA SER A 240 -11.54 -26.93 -1.52
C SER A 240 -10.83 -27.83 -0.50
N LEU A 241 -9.54 -28.07 -0.69
CA LEU A 241 -8.71 -28.86 0.23
C LEU A 241 -8.31 -28.08 1.48
N ALA A 242 -8.22 -26.75 1.42
CA ALA A 242 -7.82 -25.94 2.55
C ALA A 242 -8.89 -25.82 3.64
N ASP A 243 -10.18 -25.85 3.26
CA ASP A 243 -11.30 -25.68 4.20
C ASP A 243 -11.56 -26.91 5.09
N ASN A 244 -11.08 -28.09 4.68
CA ASN A 244 -11.32 -29.37 5.38
C ASN A 244 -10.10 -29.92 6.13
N MET A 245 -8.98 -29.17 6.22
CA MET A 245 -7.75 -29.70 6.79
C MET A 245 -7.58 -29.40 8.29
N SER A 246 -7.35 -30.45 9.08
CA SER A 246 -6.95 -30.33 10.49
C SER A 246 -5.63 -29.56 10.65
N GLY A 247 -5.38 -28.90 11.79
CA GLY A 247 -4.24 -27.98 11.97
C GLY A 247 -2.84 -28.54 11.65
N LYS A 248 -2.62 -29.87 11.76
CA LYS A 248 -1.36 -30.52 11.35
C LYS A 248 -1.23 -30.60 9.81
N SER A 249 -2.32 -30.84 9.14
CA SER A 249 -2.41 -30.90 7.68
C SER A 249 -2.22 -29.51 7.07
N PHE A 250 -2.76 -28.44 7.69
CA PHE A 250 -2.59 -27.05 7.26
C PHE A 250 -1.12 -26.60 7.31
N LYS A 251 -0.39 -26.92 8.40
CA LYS A 251 1.04 -26.61 8.50
C LYS A 251 1.87 -27.30 7.40
N SER A 252 1.56 -28.56 7.11
CA SER A 252 2.21 -29.31 6.02
C SER A 252 1.88 -28.73 4.66
N PHE A 253 0.62 -28.33 4.42
CA PHE A 253 0.17 -27.65 3.22
C PHE A 253 0.92 -26.32 3.00
N VAL A 254 0.94 -25.44 4.01
CA VAL A 254 1.67 -24.17 3.94
C VAL A 254 3.15 -24.37 3.68
N ASN A 255 3.78 -25.33 4.37
CA ASN A 255 5.20 -25.60 4.14
C ASN A 255 5.47 -26.05 2.70
N ARG A 256 4.64 -26.93 2.15
CA ARG A 256 4.79 -27.45 0.79
C ARG A 256 4.45 -26.41 -0.30
N MET A 257 3.34 -25.68 -0.12
CA MET A 257 2.83 -24.74 -1.13
C MET A 257 3.52 -23.38 -1.12
N VAL A 258 4.00 -22.94 0.05
CA VAL A 258 4.63 -21.62 0.21
C VAL A 258 6.14 -21.76 0.34
N PHE A 259 6.62 -22.41 1.40
CA PHE A 259 8.06 -22.42 1.71
C PHE A 259 8.89 -23.37 0.83
N ALA A 260 8.33 -24.50 0.42
CA ALA A 260 9.01 -25.44 -0.46
C ALA A 260 8.78 -25.17 -1.96
N ASN A 261 7.94 -24.20 -2.31
CA ASN A 261 7.64 -23.87 -3.70
C ASN A 261 8.68 -22.87 -4.27
N PRO A 262 9.55 -23.28 -5.22
CA PRO A 262 10.58 -22.40 -5.76
C PRO A 262 10.02 -21.20 -6.52
N LEU A 263 8.81 -21.30 -7.09
CA LEU A 263 8.18 -20.20 -7.82
C LEU A 263 7.87 -19.03 -6.89
N ILE A 264 7.44 -19.31 -5.65
CA ILE A 264 7.17 -18.27 -4.65
C ILE A 264 8.46 -17.53 -4.27
N TRP A 265 9.57 -18.24 -4.13
CA TRP A 265 10.86 -17.61 -3.86
C TRP A 265 11.36 -16.76 -5.04
N ILE A 266 11.18 -17.22 -6.28
CA ILE A 266 11.48 -16.42 -7.46
C ILE A 266 10.65 -15.13 -7.48
N LEU A 267 9.34 -15.22 -7.21
CA LEU A 267 8.47 -14.04 -7.11
C LEU A 267 8.89 -13.11 -5.96
N ALA A 268 9.24 -13.65 -4.80
CA ALA A 268 9.68 -12.87 -3.64
C ALA A 268 10.98 -12.10 -3.94
N VAL A 269 11.98 -12.77 -4.55
CA VAL A 269 13.25 -12.14 -4.95
C VAL A 269 13.01 -11.09 -6.04
N SER A 270 12.18 -11.40 -7.04
CA SER A 270 11.83 -10.44 -8.10
C SER A 270 11.17 -9.19 -7.51
N ASN A 271 10.21 -9.37 -6.60
CA ASN A 271 9.55 -8.27 -5.92
C ASN A 271 10.52 -7.45 -5.07
N PHE A 272 11.42 -8.12 -4.33
CA PHE A 272 12.49 -7.45 -3.59
C PHE A 272 13.34 -6.55 -4.49
N CYS A 273 13.82 -7.06 -5.63
CA CYS A 273 14.61 -6.28 -6.58
C CYS A 273 13.84 -5.06 -7.12
N ILE A 274 12.56 -5.23 -7.46
CA ILE A 274 11.70 -4.13 -7.92
C ILE A 274 11.59 -3.04 -6.84
N TYR A 275 11.36 -3.44 -5.59
CA TYR A 275 11.26 -2.49 -4.48
C TYR A 275 12.58 -1.79 -4.16
N VAL A 276 13.73 -2.47 -4.29
CA VAL A 276 15.06 -1.85 -4.14
C VAL A 276 15.23 -0.72 -5.16
N VAL A 277 14.95 -0.97 -6.44
CA VAL A 277 15.08 0.06 -7.49
C VAL A 277 14.08 1.19 -7.26
N ARG A 278 12.84 0.87 -6.89
CA ARG A 278 11.81 1.86 -6.59
C ARG A 278 12.22 2.80 -5.46
N PHE A 279 12.65 2.26 -4.33
CA PHE A 279 13.08 3.08 -3.19
C PHE A 279 14.37 3.85 -3.47
N THR A 280 15.26 3.30 -4.31
CA THR A 280 16.44 4.04 -4.77
C THR A 280 16.04 5.32 -5.52
N ILE A 281 15.06 5.25 -6.41
CA ILE A 281 14.56 6.44 -7.12
C ILE A 281 13.88 7.42 -6.15
N LEU A 282 13.04 6.91 -5.24
CA LEU A 282 12.30 7.73 -4.29
C LEU A 282 13.22 8.47 -3.30
N ASP A 283 14.14 7.72 -2.70
CA ASP A 283 14.93 8.23 -1.57
C ASP A 283 16.20 8.98 -2.04
N TRP A 284 16.79 8.52 -3.14
CA TRP A 284 18.07 9.06 -3.63
C TRP A 284 17.97 9.80 -4.97
N GLY A 285 16.82 9.71 -5.66
CA GLY A 285 16.65 10.32 -6.98
C GLY A 285 16.87 11.84 -6.97
N ALA A 286 16.32 12.55 -6.00
CA ALA A 286 16.50 13.99 -5.87
C ALA A 286 17.99 14.34 -5.59
N THR A 287 18.65 13.62 -4.69
CA THR A 287 20.07 13.79 -4.37
C THR A 287 20.94 13.54 -5.60
N PHE A 288 20.66 12.48 -6.37
CA PHE A 288 21.39 12.17 -7.59
C PHE A 288 21.21 13.27 -8.66
N LEU A 289 19.98 13.73 -8.87
CA LEU A 289 19.68 14.82 -9.80
C LEU A 289 20.38 16.12 -9.41
N THR A 290 20.46 16.41 -8.11
CA THR A 290 21.12 17.63 -7.61
C THR A 290 22.64 17.52 -7.68
N GLN A 291 23.22 16.47 -7.12
CA GLN A 291 24.68 16.36 -6.96
C GLN A 291 25.41 15.96 -8.24
N TYR A 292 24.82 15.10 -9.07
CA TYR A 292 25.47 14.56 -10.27
C TYR A 292 24.94 15.14 -11.57
N LYS A 293 23.72 15.69 -11.59
CA LYS A 293 23.13 16.29 -12.79
C LYS A 293 23.03 17.80 -12.72
N GLY A 294 23.41 18.44 -11.60
CA GLY A 294 23.40 19.88 -11.40
C GLY A 294 22.02 20.52 -11.40
N MET A 295 20.97 19.74 -11.09
CA MET A 295 19.60 20.24 -11.01
C MET A 295 19.37 20.94 -9.67
N GLU A 296 18.59 22.04 -9.67
CA GLU A 296 18.18 22.69 -8.43
C GLU A 296 17.34 21.72 -7.57
N ILE A 297 17.56 21.74 -6.24
CA ILE A 297 16.97 20.77 -5.31
C ILE A 297 15.43 20.78 -5.33
N SER A 298 14.81 21.93 -5.47
CA SER A 298 13.36 22.10 -5.60
C SER A 298 12.82 21.43 -6.87
N THR A 299 13.50 21.64 -7.98
CA THR A 299 13.18 21.03 -9.29
C THR A 299 13.42 19.53 -9.26
N ALA A 300 14.54 19.07 -8.67
CA ALA A 300 14.86 17.65 -8.53
C ALA A 300 13.79 16.90 -7.70
N GLY A 301 13.36 17.47 -6.57
CA GLY A 301 12.27 16.94 -5.76
C GLY A 301 10.95 16.86 -6.53
N THR A 302 10.62 17.91 -7.28
CA THR A 302 9.40 17.94 -8.11
C THR A 302 9.44 16.88 -9.21
N VAL A 303 10.58 16.69 -9.87
CA VAL A 303 10.78 15.66 -10.90
C VAL A 303 10.56 14.25 -10.32
N VAL A 304 11.14 13.96 -9.16
CA VAL A 304 10.96 12.67 -8.48
C VAL A 304 9.49 12.46 -8.10
N ALA A 305 8.84 13.47 -7.51
CA ALA A 305 7.43 13.40 -7.16
C ALA A 305 6.53 13.22 -8.39
N ALA A 306 6.79 13.94 -9.48
CA ALA A 306 6.07 13.79 -10.74
C ALA A 306 6.29 12.42 -11.37
N SER A 307 7.50 11.86 -11.29
CA SER A 307 7.80 10.53 -11.79
C SER A 307 6.99 9.44 -11.07
N GLU A 308 6.77 9.61 -9.77
CA GLU A 308 5.94 8.71 -8.97
C GLU A 308 4.46 8.85 -9.32
N LEU A 309 3.95 10.07 -9.34
CA LEU A 309 2.52 10.32 -9.57
C LEU A 309 2.11 10.04 -11.02
N VAL A 310 2.82 10.61 -11.98
CA VAL A 310 2.45 10.49 -13.40
C VAL A 310 2.99 9.18 -13.96
N GLY A 311 4.31 8.95 -13.89
CA GLY A 311 4.94 7.73 -14.40
C GLY A 311 4.43 6.48 -13.69
N GLY A 312 4.37 6.50 -12.36
CA GLY A 312 3.94 5.36 -11.56
C GLY A 312 2.48 4.99 -11.79
N ILE A 313 1.55 5.94 -11.72
CA ILE A 313 0.12 5.66 -11.93
C ILE A 313 -0.14 5.20 -13.37
N ALA A 314 0.44 5.90 -14.36
CA ALA A 314 0.29 5.50 -15.77
C ALA A 314 0.87 4.10 -16.01
N GLY A 315 2.05 3.80 -15.44
CA GLY A 315 2.67 2.48 -15.53
C GLY A 315 1.80 1.37 -14.94
N MET A 316 1.22 1.58 -13.77
CA MET A 316 0.30 0.62 -13.14
C MET A 316 -0.92 0.35 -14.02
N LEU A 317 -1.61 1.39 -14.45
CA LEU A 317 -2.86 1.28 -15.22
C LEU A 317 -2.63 0.61 -16.58
N LEU A 318 -1.59 1.08 -17.30
CA LEU A 318 -1.29 0.54 -18.62
C LEU A 318 -0.75 -0.90 -18.55
N ALA A 319 0.06 -1.25 -17.54
CA ALA A 319 0.53 -2.62 -17.37
C ALA A 319 -0.61 -3.59 -17.07
N GLY A 320 -1.57 -3.21 -16.21
CA GLY A 320 -2.74 -4.02 -15.92
C GLY A 320 -3.61 -4.24 -17.16
N TRP A 321 -3.97 -3.16 -17.85
CA TRP A 321 -4.73 -3.23 -19.10
C TRP A 321 -4.02 -4.05 -20.19
N PHE A 322 -2.71 -3.85 -20.36
CA PHE A 322 -1.89 -4.59 -21.32
C PHE A 322 -1.83 -6.09 -21.00
N THR A 323 -1.75 -6.44 -19.71
CA THR A 323 -1.75 -7.84 -19.26
C THR A 323 -3.04 -8.54 -19.64
N ASP A 324 -4.18 -7.93 -19.35
CA ASP A 324 -5.48 -8.55 -19.62
C ASP A 324 -5.78 -8.61 -21.12
N LYS A 325 -5.56 -7.51 -21.83
CA LYS A 325 -5.96 -7.40 -23.25
C LYS A 325 -5.01 -8.13 -24.21
N PHE A 326 -3.69 -7.99 -24.04
CA PHE A 326 -2.70 -8.50 -24.99
C PHE A 326 -2.00 -9.77 -24.53
N MET A 327 -1.81 -9.95 -23.23
CA MET A 327 -1.09 -11.09 -22.67
C MET A 327 -2.01 -12.22 -22.17
N LYS A 328 -3.33 -12.12 -22.41
CA LYS A 328 -4.33 -13.12 -21.98
C LYS A 328 -4.19 -13.42 -20.48
N SER A 329 -4.09 -12.36 -19.66
CA SER A 329 -3.91 -12.39 -18.19
C SER A 329 -2.64 -13.14 -17.73
N ARG A 330 -1.61 -13.24 -18.59
CA ARG A 330 -0.33 -13.84 -18.24
C ARG A 330 0.63 -12.80 -17.67
N ALA A 331 0.48 -12.47 -16.39
CA ALA A 331 1.21 -11.43 -15.66
C ALA A 331 2.75 -11.52 -15.80
N HIS A 332 3.33 -12.75 -15.82
CA HIS A 332 4.76 -12.96 -15.93
C HIS A 332 5.38 -12.35 -17.19
N ARG A 333 4.64 -12.33 -18.32
CA ARG A 333 5.13 -11.74 -19.59
C ARG A 333 5.20 -10.22 -19.48
N THR A 334 4.17 -9.59 -18.92
CA THR A 334 4.15 -8.15 -18.68
C THR A 334 5.24 -7.75 -17.70
N CYS A 335 5.43 -8.50 -16.61
CA CYS A 335 6.53 -8.28 -15.67
C CYS A 335 7.89 -8.32 -16.34
N PHE A 336 8.14 -9.29 -17.21
CA PHE A 336 9.40 -9.39 -17.95
C PHE A 336 9.63 -8.16 -18.86
N ILE A 337 8.64 -7.78 -19.66
CA ILE A 337 8.72 -6.61 -20.56
C ILE A 337 8.99 -5.33 -19.74
N CYS A 338 8.24 -5.14 -18.66
CA CYS A 338 8.41 -3.98 -17.79
C CYS A 338 9.78 -3.97 -17.09
N THR A 339 10.29 -5.12 -16.65
CA THR A 339 11.62 -5.19 -16.02
C THR A 339 12.73 -4.84 -17.00
N VAL A 340 12.65 -5.32 -18.23
CA VAL A 340 13.59 -4.94 -19.29
C VAL A 340 13.51 -3.46 -19.59
N GLY A 341 12.29 -2.92 -19.73
CA GLY A 341 12.05 -1.48 -19.94
C GLY A 341 12.60 -0.61 -18.78
N ALA A 342 12.38 -1.04 -17.53
CA ALA A 342 12.91 -0.37 -16.35
C ALA A 342 14.45 -0.34 -16.35
N THR A 343 15.08 -1.48 -16.63
CA THR A 343 16.54 -1.60 -16.68
C THR A 343 17.14 -0.68 -17.74
N LEU A 344 16.58 -0.67 -18.94
CA LEU A 344 17.04 0.21 -20.04
C LEU A 344 16.83 1.68 -19.69
N SER A 345 15.66 2.05 -19.16
CA SER A 345 15.36 3.43 -18.79
C SER A 345 16.26 3.92 -17.67
N PHE A 346 16.53 3.08 -16.67
CA PHE A 346 17.44 3.42 -15.57
C PHE A 346 18.89 3.53 -16.04
N PHE A 347 19.33 2.67 -16.95
CA PHE A 347 20.65 2.77 -17.56
C PHE A 347 20.80 4.05 -18.37
N LEU A 348 19.80 4.43 -19.17
CA LEU A 348 19.79 5.69 -19.92
C LEU A 348 19.76 6.91 -18.98
N PHE A 349 19.00 6.84 -17.88
CA PHE A 349 19.02 7.85 -16.82
C PHE A 349 20.42 8.03 -16.23
N TRP A 350 21.10 6.92 -15.90
CA TRP A 350 22.46 6.97 -15.38
C TRP A 350 23.45 7.60 -16.38
N LYS A 351 23.36 7.24 -17.66
CA LYS A 351 24.23 7.72 -18.74
C LYS A 351 23.86 9.11 -19.28
N SER A 352 22.70 9.67 -18.92
CA SER A 352 22.29 10.99 -19.40
C SER A 352 23.32 12.07 -19.01
N PRO A 353 23.65 13.01 -19.91
CA PRO A 353 24.65 14.07 -19.63
C PRO A 353 24.11 15.05 -18.57
N ALA A 354 25.00 15.57 -17.73
CA ALA A 354 24.65 16.55 -16.68
C ALA A 354 24.07 17.86 -17.23
N GLY A 355 24.47 18.26 -18.45
CA GLY A 355 23.98 19.49 -19.10
C GLY A 355 22.54 19.40 -19.65
N MET A 356 21.85 18.25 -19.55
CA MET A 356 20.49 18.05 -20.06
C MET A 356 19.56 17.53 -18.97
N PRO A 357 19.17 18.36 -17.99
CA PRO A 357 18.35 17.93 -16.85
C PRO A 357 16.95 17.41 -17.27
N TRP A 358 16.37 17.95 -18.33
CA TRP A 358 15.11 17.49 -18.89
C TRP A 358 15.15 16.04 -19.39
N LEU A 359 16.29 15.61 -19.96
CA LEU A 359 16.50 14.24 -20.43
C LEU A 359 16.55 13.26 -19.24
N SER A 360 17.24 13.66 -18.16
CA SER A 360 17.25 12.90 -16.91
C SER A 360 15.87 12.79 -16.29
N ALA A 361 15.05 13.86 -16.34
CA ALA A 361 13.67 13.85 -15.87
C ALA A 361 12.79 12.88 -16.67
N ILE A 362 12.91 12.84 -17.99
CA ILE A 362 12.18 11.88 -18.84
C ILE A 362 12.56 10.44 -18.49
N PHE A 363 13.86 10.12 -18.37
CA PHE A 363 14.29 8.76 -18.10
C PHE A 363 13.93 8.30 -16.69
N ILE A 364 13.92 9.16 -15.68
CA ILE A 364 13.46 8.80 -14.34
C ILE A 364 11.94 8.55 -14.31
N CYS A 365 11.15 9.36 -15.03
CA CYS A 365 9.72 9.14 -15.21
C CYS A 365 9.44 7.80 -15.93
N LEU A 366 10.19 7.50 -16.99
CA LEU A 366 10.07 6.26 -17.73
C LEU A 366 10.50 5.04 -16.88
N SER A 367 11.54 5.19 -16.05
CA SER A 367 11.94 4.16 -15.10
C SER A 367 10.84 3.88 -14.09
N SER A 368 10.23 4.93 -13.50
CA SER A 368 9.09 4.77 -12.59
C SER A 368 7.91 4.11 -13.28
N PHE A 369 7.58 4.51 -14.52
CA PHE A 369 6.52 3.87 -15.32
C PHE A 369 6.71 2.35 -15.41
N PHE A 370 7.88 1.89 -15.78
CA PHE A 370 8.15 0.47 -15.93
C PHE A 370 8.33 -0.29 -14.61
N ILE A 371 8.76 0.37 -13.54
CA ILE A 371 8.90 -0.26 -12.21
C ILE A 371 7.54 -0.51 -11.56
N TYR A 372 6.61 0.43 -11.71
CA TYR A 372 5.28 0.32 -11.11
C TYR A 372 4.37 -0.70 -11.82
N GLY A 373 4.63 -0.99 -13.12
CA GLY A 373 3.91 -2.03 -13.86
C GLY A 373 3.96 -3.41 -13.20
N PRO A 374 5.15 -4.01 -13.01
CA PRO A 374 5.28 -5.28 -12.31
C PRO A 374 4.70 -5.29 -10.91
N GLN A 375 4.87 -4.19 -10.16
CA GLN A 375 4.31 -4.09 -8.82
C GLN A 375 2.79 -4.23 -8.79
N ALA A 376 2.12 -3.74 -9.83
CA ALA A 376 0.66 -3.81 -9.91
C ALA A 376 0.16 -5.21 -10.30
N VAL A 377 0.91 -5.94 -11.15
CA VAL A 377 0.45 -7.22 -11.73
C VAL A 377 1.09 -8.46 -11.11
N LEU A 378 2.11 -8.33 -10.25
CA LEU A 378 2.76 -9.47 -9.57
C LEU A 378 1.82 -10.22 -8.61
N GLY A 379 0.73 -9.62 -8.18
CA GLY A 379 -0.25 -10.21 -7.28
C GLY A 379 -1.46 -10.82 -7.98
N THR A 380 -1.48 -10.78 -9.31
CA THR A 380 -2.53 -11.38 -10.15
C THR A 380 -2.04 -12.68 -10.76
#